data_7cb8d8c6bc266c952f6be97d102a57f7
#
_entry.id   7cb8d8c6bc266c952f6be97d102a57f7
#
_cell.length_a   1.000
_cell.length_b   1.000
_cell.length_c   1.000
_cell.angle_alpha   90.00
_cell.angle_beta   90.00
_cell.angle_gamma   90.00
#
_symmetry.space_group_name_H-M   'P 1'
#
loop_
_entity.id
_entity.type
_entity.pdbx_description
1 polymer ?
#
loop_
_entity_poly.entity_id
_entity_poly.type
_entity_poly.pdbx_seq_one_letter_code
_entity_poly.pdbx_strand_id
1 'polypeptide(L)'
;MSNVAVKIPDMPDSIGVENALRRARQLAELRWTPVDSFPIIVSSGIVGTDPGRFFFPAWKPRVGVNYSAARFDEKYVGFNISLDTYMTAVANPDSVLYTRNLHGRHRLCAAYYGTVCSQFASYVMDLPFHIDCQQWPYLEGIEIINPMPLENLRLCDILNERTRHTAVITGITRDAEGTIMDITVTESTLPHVQSKTFLPQEFVNYWLKNGYEVLRYHKFDRVTYTPSPWVHLEGDPDLEYPVPNAVLMPDYGDKANYMLGETVTLSVFDPAYTAVEISSCEGKTKLPVENGKVSLSPEKTGYYQAAAVSEDGRSAPVDFCIVDAKVAIGKEEYSEEEMVRPTFSCAAPEDELRGWVVKTDAYAKYWGYPVSSEGVIPSEATLPEGRYLVIGLYRNQYGIYSTPPCFFAVKK
;
A
#
# COMPACT_ATOMS: atom_id res chain seq x y z
N MET A 1 34.85 29.66 21.18
CA MET A 1 34.33 28.30 21.01
C MET A 1 32.84 28.44 20.76
N SER A 2 32.36 28.18 19.56
CA SER A 2 30.92 28.21 19.29
C SER A 2 30.27 27.03 20.02
N ASN A 3 29.41 27.31 20.98
CA ASN A 3 28.55 26.29 21.58
C ASN A 3 27.70 25.72 20.44
N VAL A 4 28.08 24.59 19.91
CA VAL A 4 27.19 23.81 19.01
C VAL A 4 26.08 23.29 19.91
N ALA A 5 24.85 23.77 19.70
CA ALA A 5 23.72 23.26 20.45
C ALA A 5 23.57 21.76 20.22
N VAL A 6 23.41 21.03 21.30
CA VAL A 6 23.21 19.57 21.23
C VAL A 6 21.86 19.28 20.64
N LYS A 7 21.80 18.49 19.57
CA LYS A 7 20.57 18.04 18.96
C LYS A 7 20.04 16.78 19.66
N ILE A 8 18.85 16.86 20.18
CA ILE A 8 18.15 15.76 20.89
C ILE A 8 16.99 15.31 20.03
N PRO A 9 17.02 14.09 19.46
CA PRO A 9 15.89 13.55 18.68
C PRO A 9 14.67 13.35 19.56
N ASP A 10 13.49 13.70 19.03
CA ASP A 10 12.22 13.31 19.65
C ASP A 10 12.09 11.77 19.59
N MET A 11 11.63 11.21 20.69
CA MET A 11 11.37 9.77 20.79
C MET A 11 9.88 9.48 20.55
N PRO A 12 9.55 8.33 19.94
CA PRO A 12 8.18 7.88 19.85
C PRO A 12 7.52 7.83 21.23
N ASP A 13 6.32 8.39 21.35
CA ASP A 13 5.56 8.43 22.59
C ASP A 13 4.66 7.19 22.78
N SER A 14 4.57 6.34 21.75
CA SER A 14 3.82 5.09 21.77
C SER A 14 4.41 4.06 20.83
N ILE A 15 4.07 2.79 21.05
CA ILE A 15 4.46 1.69 20.16
C ILE A 15 3.83 1.87 18.76
N GLY A 16 2.66 2.46 18.67
CA GLY A 16 2.01 2.76 17.39
C GLY A 16 2.80 3.78 16.58
N VAL A 17 3.28 4.86 17.21
CA VAL A 17 4.15 5.86 16.59
C VAL A 17 5.48 5.22 16.17
N GLU A 18 6.09 4.40 17.01
CA GLU A 18 7.33 3.68 16.66
C GLU A 18 7.12 2.81 15.40
N ASN A 19 6.03 2.04 15.36
CA ASN A 19 5.70 1.19 14.20
C ASN A 19 5.41 2.01 12.94
N ALA A 20 4.78 3.17 13.08
CA ALA A 20 4.54 4.08 11.96
C ALA A 20 5.87 4.60 11.37
N LEU A 21 6.80 5.02 12.21
CA LEU A 21 8.14 5.45 11.79
C LEU A 21 8.91 4.31 11.12
N ARG A 22 8.80 3.07 11.65
CA ARG A 22 9.41 1.89 11.01
C ARG A 22 8.83 1.63 9.63
N ARG A 23 7.51 1.71 9.45
CA ARG A 23 6.87 1.58 8.12
C ARG A 23 7.33 2.66 7.14
N ALA A 24 7.44 3.91 7.59
CA ALA A 24 7.98 4.99 6.76
C ALA A 24 9.40 4.69 6.28
N ARG A 25 10.26 4.24 7.19
CA ARG A 25 11.64 3.86 6.89
C ARG A 25 11.72 2.67 5.95
N GLN A 26 10.88 1.64 6.12
CA GLN A 26 10.82 0.51 5.21
C GLN A 26 10.65 0.95 3.76
N LEU A 27 9.73 1.87 3.49
CA LEU A 27 9.49 2.35 2.13
C LEU A 27 10.58 3.31 1.64
N ALA A 28 11.16 4.11 2.52
CA ALA A 28 12.17 5.11 2.15
C ALA A 28 13.59 4.53 1.99
N GLU A 29 13.93 3.49 2.75
CA GLU A 29 15.29 2.92 2.80
C GLU A 29 15.41 1.61 2.03
N LEU A 30 14.31 1.09 1.47
CA LEU A 30 14.33 -0.13 0.66
C LEU A 30 15.32 0.01 -0.49
N ARG A 31 16.31 -0.88 -0.54
CA ARG A 31 17.28 -0.94 -1.64
C ARG A 31 16.86 -2.00 -2.64
N TRP A 32 16.88 -1.64 -3.91
CA TRP A 32 16.50 -2.54 -4.99
C TRP A 32 17.23 -2.21 -6.28
N THR A 33 17.27 -3.18 -7.19
CA THR A 33 17.92 -3.00 -8.49
C THR A 33 17.00 -3.55 -9.57
N PRO A 34 16.53 -2.72 -10.50
CA PRO A 34 15.71 -3.20 -11.60
C PRO A 34 16.55 -4.07 -12.55
N VAL A 35 15.99 -5.19 -13.01
CA VAL A 35 16.65 -6.08 -13.98
C VAL A 35 16.41 -5.65 -15.42
N ASP A 36 15.48 -4.73 -15.67
CA ASP A 36 15.24 -4.11 -16.98
C ASP A 36 15.03 -2.60 -16.80
N SER A 37 15.25 -1.84 -17.86
CA SER A 37 15.01 -0.41 -17.85
C SER A 37 13.53 -0.09 -18.00
N PHE A 38 13.02 0.84 -17.20
CA PHE A 38 11.64 1.29 -17.33
C PHE A 38 11.50 2.81 -17.16
N PRO A 39 10.65 3.44 -17.97
CA PRO A 39 10.32 4.86 -17.84
C PRO A 39 9.15 5.07 -16.89
N ILE A 40 9.06 6.28 -16.33
CA ILE A 40 7.84 6.79 -15.69
C ILE A 40 7.07 7.61 -16.74
N ILE A 41 5.78 7.33 -16.90
CA ILE A 41 4.91 8.09 -17.80
C ILE A 41 4.47 9.35 -17.08
N VAL A 42 4.87 10.52 -17.55
CA VAL A 42 4.63 11.83 -16.89
C VAL A 42 3.37 12.49 -17.36
N SER A 43 2.62 12.37 -18.17
CA SER A 43 1.33 12.90 -18.63
C SER A 43 1.12 12.71 -20.13
N SER A 44 -0.11 12.59 -20.54
CA SER A 44 -0.48 12.49 -21.95
C SER A 44 0.35 11.50 -22.80
N GLY A 45 0.91 10.44 -22.19
CA GLY A 45 1.69 9.41 -22.87
C GLY A 45 3.16 9.80 -23.16
N ILE A 46 3.63 10.94 -22.67
CA ILE A 46 5.03 11.31 -22.77
C ILE A 46 5.85 10.48 -21.79
N VAL A 47 6.76 9.70 -22.31
CA VAL A 47 7.71 8.91 -21.55
C VAL A 47 8.84 9.82 -21.09
N GLY A 48 9.11 9.86 -19.79
CA GLY A 48 10.23 10.58 -19.23
C GLY A 48 11.55 9.90 -19.62
N THR A 49 12.52 10.70 -20.03
CA THR A 49 13.86 10.22 -20.40
C THR A 49 14.94 10.72 -19.46
N ASP A 50 14.58 11.52 -18.44
CA ASP A 50 15.53 12.05 -17.46
C ASP A 50 16.02 10.94 -16.53
N PRO A 51 17.28 10.51 -16.63
CA PRO A 51 17.81 9.44 -15.79
C PRO A 51 17.76 9.83 -14.29
N GLY A 52 17.08 9.06 -13.50
CA GLY A 52 16.98 9.26 -12.07
C GLY A 52 15.72 9.97 -11.60
N ARG A 53 14.98 10.62 -12.51
CA ARG A 53 13.66 11.20 -12.16
C ARG A 53 12.51 10.51 -12.88
N PHE A 54 12.66 10.25 -14.18
CA PHE A 54 11.60 9.70 -15.01
C PHE A 54 12.02 8.42 -15.73
N PHE A 55 13.24 7.96 -15.47
CA PHE A 55 13.77 6.76 -16.09
C PHE A 55 14.64 5.99 -15.10
N PHE A 56 14.38 4.70 -14.99
CA PHE A 56 15.13 3.78 -14.15
C PHE A 56 15.93 2.84 -15.06
N PRO A 57 17.23 3.06 -15.22
CA PRO A 57 18.06 2.16 -16.01
C PRO A 57 18.24 0.82 -15.30
N ALA A 58 18.26 -0.25 -16.10
CA ALA A 58 18.58 -1.59 -15.60
C ALA A 58 19.92 -1.64 -14.86
N TRP A 59 19.97 -2.50 -13.85
CA TRP A 59 21.16 -2.80 -13.06
C TRP A 59 21.74 -1.62 -12.26
N LYS A 60 20.98 -0.53 -12.13
CA LYS A 60 21.35 0.59 -11.27
C LYS A 60 20.65 0.48 -9.93
N PRO A 61 21.40 0.31 -8.82
CA PRO A 61 20.83 0.30 -7.48
C PRO A 61 20.02 1.56 -7.17
N ARG A 62 18.89 1.38 -6.49
CA ARG A 62 17.97 2.41 -6.05
C ARG A 62 17.68 2.29 -4.56
N VAL A 63 17.27 3.40 -3.98
CA VAL A 63 16.81 3.47 -2.59
C VAL A 63 15.42 4.09 -2.59
N GLY A 64 14.52 3.52 -1.82
CA GLY A 64 13.12 3.94 -1.74
C GLY A 64 12.23 3.30 -2.80
N VAL A 65 11.01 2.93 -2.39
CA VAL A 65 9.98 2.39 -3.29
C VAL A 65 9.65 3.43 -4.36
N ASN A 66 9.57 3.02 -5.62
CA ASN A 66 9.31 3.94 -6.71
C ASN A 66 7.93 4.59 -6.61
N TYR A 67 7.86 5.84 -7.05
CA TYR A 67 6.58 6.53 -7.22
C TYR A 67 5.81 5.94 -8.39
N SER A 68 4.58 5.50 -8.15
CA SER A 68 3.71 5.04 -9.21
C SER A 68 2.25 5.25 -8.85
N ALA A 69 1.54 5.96 -9.71
CA ALA A 69 0.09 6.12 -9.62
C ALA A 69 -0.68 5.00 -10.34
N ALA A 70 -0.03 3.89 -10.63
CA ALA A 70 -0.68 2.75 -11.25
C ALA A 70 -1.78 2.20 -10.33
N ARG A 71 -3.01 2.30 -10.79
CA ARG A 71 -4.22 1.82 -10.09
C ARG A 71 -4.80 0.65 -10.86
N PHE A 72 -4.13 -0.47 -10.87
CA PHE A 72 -4.70 -1.68 -11.41
C PHE A 72 -5.15 -2.57 -10.26
N ASP A 73 -6.44 -2.85 -10.18
CA ASP A 73 -7.05 -3.64 -9.13
C ASP A 73 -6.77 -3.12 -7.70
N GLU A 74 -6.64 -1.79 -7.54
CA GLU A 74 -6.37 -1.17 -6.23
C GLU A 74 -5.09 -1.70 -5.53
N LYS A 75 -4.09 -2.15 -6.31
CA LYS A 75 -2.86 -2.73 -5.77
C LYS A 75 -1.75 -1.72 -5.61
N TYR A 76 -1.23 -1.66 -4.38
CA TYR A 76 -0.18 -0.73 -3.99
C TYR A 76 0.84 -1.40 -3.08
N VAL A 77 2.11 -1.08 -3.30
CA VAL A 77 3.20 -1.54 -2.44
C VAL A 77 3.00 -1.01 -1.02
N GLY A 78 3.10 -1.91 -0.06
CA GLY A 78 2.87 -1.63 1.35
C GLY A 78 1.44 -1.94 1.83
N PHE A 79 0.45 -2.03 0.92
CA PHE A 79 -0.92 -2.40 1.27
C PHE A 79 -1.24 -3.85 0.96
N ASN A 80 -1.40 -4.12 -0.31
CA ASN A 80 -1.74 -5.43 -0.82
C ASN A 80 -0.65 -5.99 -1.74
N ILE A 81 0.48 -5.32 -1.81
CA ILE A 81 1.75 -5.82 -2.35
C ILE A 81 2.78 -5.66 -1.24
N SER A 82 3.27 -6.76 -0.69
CA SER A 82 4.32 -6.73 0.33
C SER A 82 5.65 -6.23 -0.26
N LEU A 83 6.55 -5.77 0.59
CA LEU A 83 7.88 -5.38 0.15
C LEU A 83 8.68 -6.57 -0.39
N ASP A 84 8.46 -7.76 0.17
CA ASP A 84 9.12 -9.00 -0.30
C ASP A 84 8.65 -9.35 -1.71
N THR A 85 7.36 -9.25 -1.96
CA THR A 85 6.79 -9.43 -3.30
C THR A 85 7.28 -8.38 -4.28
N TYR A 86 7.32 -7.12 -3.88
CA TYR A 86 7.88 -6.06 -4.70
C TYR A 86 9.33 -6.36 -5.09
N MET A 87 10.18 -6.76 -4.13
CA MET A 87 11.57 -7.11 -4.38
C MET A 87 11.71 -8.29 -5.35
N THR A 88 10.89 -9.32 -5.17
CA THR A 88 10.87 -10.47 -6.08
C THR A 88 10.42 -10.06 -7.49
N ALA A 89 9.42 -9.20 -7.59
CA ALA A 89 8.90 -8.70 -8.86
C ALA A 89 9.94 -7.86 -9.62
N VAL A 90 10.65 -6.97 -8.95
CA VAL A 90 11.67 -6.14 -9.62
C VAL A 90 12.89 -6.94 -10.09
N ALA A 91 13.12 -8.13 -9.51
CA ALA A 91 14.13 -9.07 -9.95
C ALA A 91 13.66 -9.98 -11.11
N ASN A 92 12.38 -9.93 -11.48
CA ASN A 92 11.80 -10.77 -12.52
C ASN A 92 11.00 -9.95 -13.54
N PRO A 93 11.54 -9.72 -14.76
CA PRO A 93 10.87 -8.93 -15.78
C PRO A 93 9.58 -9.56 -16.33
N ASP A 94 9.36 -10.85 -16.10
CA ASP A 94 8.15 -11.57 -16.50
C ASP A 94 7.04 -11.53 -15.44
N SER A 95 7.31 -10.94 -14.28
CA SER A 95 6.30 -10.74 -13.25
C SER A 95 5.18 -9.82 -13.74
N VAL A 96 3.94 -10.14 -13.36
CA VAL A 96 2.79 -9.27 -13.64
C VAL A 96 2.87 -7.92 -12.92
N LEU A 97 3.65 -7.82 -11.86
CA LEU A 97 3.93 -6.56 -11.18
C LEU A 97 4.94 -5.70 -11.95
N TYR A 98 5.73 -6.32 -12.79
CA TYR A 98 6.62 -5.68 -13.75
C TYR A 98 5.96 -5.70 -15.12
N THR A 99 4.91 -4.93 -15.30
CA THR A 99 4.12 -4.99 -16.54
C THR A 99 4.15 -3.69 -17.32
N ARG A 100 4.56 -3.78 -18.58
CA ARG A 100 4.45 -2.70 -19.56
C ARG A 100 3.00 -2.35 -19.88
N ASN A 101 2.05 -3.21 -19.53
CA ASN A 101 0.62 -2.98 -19.71
C ASN A 101 0.05 -1.88 -18.80
N LEU A 102 0.77 -1.45 -17.77
CA LEU A 102 0.41 -0.28 -16.98
C LEU A 102 0.62 1.03 -17.74
N HIS A 103 1.44 1.02 -18.78
CA HIS A 103 1.69 2.21 -19.60
C HIS A 103 0.39 2.69 -20.26
N GLY A 104 0.14 3.99 -20.18
CA GLY A 104 -1.02 4.63 -20.79
C GLY A 104 -2.35 4.50 -20.04
N ARG A 105 -2.41 3.73 -18.94
CA ARG A 105 -3.64 3.63 -18.14
C ARG A 105 -3.80 4.79 -17.16
N HIS A 106 -2.70 5.30 -16.62
CA HIS A 106 -2.70 6.40 -15.66
C HIS A 106 -1.55 7.37 -15.90
N ARG A 107 -1.69 8.58 -15.39
CA ARG A 107 -0.60 9.55 -15.37
C ARG A 107 0.42 9.13 -14.29
N LEU A 108 1.68 9.50 -14.48
CA LEU A 108 2.76 9.26 -13.52
C LEU A 108 2.86 7.78 -13.09
N CYS A 109 2.84 6.91 -14.06
CA CYS A 109 2.86 5.47 -13.85
C CYS A 109 4.23 4.91 -14.25
N ALA A 110 4.86 4.18 -13.34
CA ALA A 110 6.00 3.33 -13.67
C ALA A 110 5.54 2.01 -14.30
N ALA A 111 6.46 1.26 -14.91
CA ALA A 111 6.19 -0.10 -15.35
C ALA A 111 5.98 -1.06 -14.17
N TYR A 112 6.44 -0.68 -12.99
CA TYR A 112 6.19 -1.39 -11.72
C TYR A 112 5.06 -0.76 -10.95
N TYR A 113 4.39 -1.55 -10.13
CA TYR A 113 3.62 -1.01 -9.02
C TYR A 113 4.55 -0.26 -8.06
N GLY A 114 4.00 0.72 -7.38
CA GLY A 114 4.75 1.54 -6.43
C GLY A 114 3.81 2.11 -5.39
N THR A 115 4.11 3.30 -4.91
CA THR A 115 3.25 4.03 -3.98
C THR A 115 3.15 5.50 -4.40
N VAL A 116 2.05 6.15 -4.06
CA VAL A 116 1.89 7.61 -4.18
C VAL A 116 1.80 8.25 -2.79
N CYS A 117 1.81 9.56 -2.73
CA CYS A 117 1.88 10.32 -1.49
C CYS A 117 0.84 9.91 -0.43
N SER A 118 -0.42 9.85 -0.82
CA SER A 118 -1.52 9.52 0.09
C SER A 118 -1.54 8.04 0.50
N GLN A 119 -1.09 7.15 -0.38
CA GLN A 119 -0.93 5.72 -0.03
C GLN A 119 0.22 5.49 0.94
N PHE A 120 1.35 6.13 0.69
CA PHE A 120 2.48 6.12 1.61
C PHE A 120 2.02 6.54 3.02
N ALA A 121 1.34 7.69 3.13
CA ALA A 121 0.86 8.17 4.43
C ALA A 121 -0.16 7.20 5.05
N SER A 122 -1.08 6.64 4.26
CA SER A 122 -2.05 5.66 4.75
C SER A 122 -1.40 4.38 5.24
N TYR A 123 -0.38 3.89 4.54
CA TYR A 123 0.42 2.74 4.98
C TYR A 123 1.18 3.03 6.28
N VAL A 124 1.83 4.18 6.35
CA VAL A 124 2.57 4.60 7.55
C VAL A 124 1.66 4.62 8.78
N MET A 125 0.44 5.14 8.62
CA MET A 125 -0.57 5.22 9.69
C MET A 125 -1.29 3.89 9.96
N ASP A 126 -0.86 2.80 9.34
CA ASP A 126 -1.47 1.46 9.49
C ASP A 126 -2.97 1.42 9.16
N LEU A 127 -3.39 2.25 8.23
CA LEU A 127 -4.77 2.21 7.77
C LEU A 127 -5.00 0.94 6.94
N PRO A 128 -6.15 0.29 7.06
CA PRO A 128 -6.46 -0.91 6.28
C PRO A 128 -6.77 -0.61 4.80
N PHE A 129 -6.75 0.67 4.42
CA PHE A 129 -7.09 1.13 3.08
C PHE A 129 -6.42 2.48 2.78
N HIS A 130 -6.35 2.79 1.50
CA HIS A 130 -5.85 4.06 1.02
C HIS A 130 -6.84 5.20 1.29
N ILE A 131 -6.34 6.29 1.89
CA ILE A 131 -7.05 7.56 2.06
C ILE A 131 -6.44 8.57 1.09
N ASP A 132 -7.27 9.19 0.25
CA ASP A 132 -6.82 10.25 -0.66
C ASP A 132 -6.57 11.56 0.09
N CYS A 133 -5.75 12.46 -0.47
CA CYS A 133 -5.41 13.76 0.13
C CYS A 133 -6.65 14.56 0.56
N GLN A 134 -7.74 14.48 -0.21
CA GLN A 134 -8.99 15.16 0.12
C GLN A 134 -9.71 14.59 1.33
N GLN A 135 -9.48 13.31 1.65
CA GLN A 135 -10.21 12.58 2.68
C GLN A 135 -9.53 12.65 4.05
N TRP A 136 -8.22 12.90 4.09
CA TRP A 136 -7.46 12.94 5.32
C TRP A 136 -8.08 13.79 6.43
N PRO A 137 -8.54 15.04 6.19
CA PRO A 137 -9.11 15.88 7.25
C PRO A 137 -10.43 15.36 7.84
N TYR A 138 -11.06 14.40 7.17
CA TYR A 138 -12.35 13.83 7.58
C TYR A 138 -12.26 12.42 8.15
N LEU A 139 -11.05 11.86 8.20
CA LEU A 139 -10.83 10.55 8.79
C LEU A 139 -11.09 10.59 10.29
N GLU A 140 -11.82 9.60 10.80
CA GLU A 140 -12.05 9.48 12.24
C GLU A 140 -10.73 9.34 13.01
N GLY A 141 -10.55 10.15 14.03
CA GLY A 141 -9.32 10.22 14.82
C GLY A 141 -8.28 11.19 14.28
N ILE A 142 -8.61 11.98 13.26
CA ILE A 142 -7.78 13.10 12.81
C ILE A 142 -8.16 14.39 13.54
N GLU A 143 -7.16 15.11 13.97
CA GLU A 143 -7.22 16.47 14.49
C GLU A 143 -6.42 17.40 13.57
N ILE A 144 -6.97 18.57 13.25
CA ILE A 144 -6.24 19.61 12.53
C ILE A 144 -5.47 20.44 13.57
N ILE A 145 -4.14 20.41 13.47
CA ILE A 145 -3.24 21.07 14.42
C ILE A 145 -2.86 22.45 13.94
N ASN A 146 -2.86 23.43 14.84
CA ASN A 146 -2.15 24.68 14.58
C ASN A 146 -0.63 24.43 14.70
N PRO A 147 0.12 24.52 13.59
CA PRO A 147 1.55 24.21 13.59
C PRO A 147 2.41 25.31 14.25
N MET A 148 1.82 26.41 14.65
CA MET A 148 2.55 27.53 15.26
C MET A 148 2.17 27.73 16.73
N PRO A 149 3.15 27.78 17.64
CA PRO A 149 4.59 27.67 17.40
C PRO A 149 4.97 26.25 16.93
N LEU A 150 6.12 26.10 16.26
CA LEU A 150 6.54 24.82 15.68
C LEU A 150 6.71 23.72 16.72
N GLU A 151 6.91 24.06 17.98
CA GLU A 151 6.98 23.14 19.13
C GLU A 151 5.71 22.33 19.32
N ASN A 152 4.60 22.72 18.68
CA ASN A 152 3.37 21.94 18.63
C ASN A 152 3.48 20.68 17.75
N LEU A 153 4.44 20.64 16.82
CA LEU A 153 4.65 19.51 15.94
C LEU A 153 5.11 18.27 16.69
N ARG A 154 4.68 17.11 16.23
CA ARG A 154 5.04 15.79 16.76
C ARG A 154 5.43 14.83 15.64
N LEU A 155 6.11 13.77 16.03
CA LEU A 155 6.34 12.62 15.15
C LEU A 155 5.00 12.07 14.64
N CYS A 156 4.97 11.66 13.37
CA CYS A 156 3.80 11.17 12.66
C CYS A 156 2.70 12.21 12.39
N ASP A 157 2.92 13.51 12.65
CA ASP A 157 2.03 14.53 12.10
C ASP A 157 2.07 14.48 10.56
N ILE A 158 0.91 14.61 9.95
CA ILE A 158 0.72 14.51 8.50
C ILE A 158 0.65 15.91 7.93
N LEU A 159 1.46 16.16 6.92
CA LEU A 159 1.40 17.39 6.11
C LEU A 159 0.50 17.11 4.92
N ASN A 160 -0.62 17.78 4.84
CA ASN A 160 -1.62 17.50 3.81
C ASN A 160 -2.05 18.79 3.07
N GLU A 161 -1.88 18.77 1.77
CA GLU A 161 -2.54 19.71 0.86
C GLU A 161 -3.59 18.94 0.08
N ARG A 162 -4.85 19.27 0.28
CA ARG A 162 -6.03 18.46 -0.09
C ARG A 162 -6.09 18.08 -1.56
N THR A 163 -5.50 18.87 -2.43
CA THR A 163 -5.62 18.70 -3.89
C THR A 163 -4.37 18.11 -4.54
N ARG A 164 -3.25 18.07 -3.80
CA ARG A 164 -1.96 17.78 -4.42
C ARG A 164 -1.14 16.69 -3.75
N HIS A 165 -0.99 16.77 -2.41
CA HIS A 165 0.09 16.00 -1.80
C HIS A 165 -0.11 15.75 -0.31
N THR A 166 0.43 14.63 0.16
CA THR A 166 0.48 14.23 1.57
C THR A 166 1.88 13.73 1.90
N ALA A 167 2.40 14.14 3.05
CA ALA A 167 3.69 13.71 3.59
C ALA A 167 3.60 13.48 5.10
N VAL A 168 4.62 12.90 5.72
CA VAL A 168 4.62 12.56 7.14
C VAL A 168 5.89 13.09 7.79
N ILE A 169 5.75 13.71 8.96
CA ILE A 169 6.89 14.11 9.80
C ILE A 169 7.44 12.86 10.48
N THR A 170 8.66 12.49 10.12
CA THR A 170 9.31 11.25 10.58
C THR A 170 10.50 11.48 11.51
N GLY A 171 10.90 12.74 11.70
CA GLY A 171 11.95 13.10 12.63
C GLY A 171 11.82 14.55 13.09
N ILE A 172 12.09 14.77 14.34
CA ILE A 172 12.21 16.11 14.94
C ILE A 172 13.45 16.06 15.85
N THR A 173 14.29 17.07 15.78
CA THR A 173 15.36 17.26 16.76
C THR A 173 15.17 18.58 17.49
N ARG A 174 15.45 18.58 18.78
CA ARG A 174 15.33 19.76 19.65
C ARG A 174 16.66 20.08 20.31
N ASP A 175 16.78 21.30 20.77
CA ASP A 175 17.83 21.69 21.72
C ASP A 175 17.46 21.30 23.17
N ALA A 176 18.31 21.63 24.10
CA ALA A 176 18.10 21.35 25.53
C ALA A 176 16.93 22.14 26.13
N GLU A 177 16.53 23.24 25.50
CA GLU A 177 15.41 24.10 25.87
C GLU A 177 14.08 23.63 25.23
N GLY A 178 14.14 22.62 24.35
CA GLY A 178 12.97 22.05 23.65
C GLY A 178 12.62 22.75 22.35
N THR A 179 13.43 23.70 21.88
CA THR A 179 13.23 24.38 20.60
C THR A 179 13.58 23.47 19.44
N ILE A 180 12.72 23.42 18.42
CA ILE A 180 12.98 22.60 17.23
C ILE A 180 14.20 23.12 16.47
N MET A 181 15.15 22.22 16.25
CA MET A 181 16.40 22.47 15.50
C MET A 181 16.26 22.05 14.03
N ASP A 182 15.61 20.92 13.77
CA ASP A 182 15.28 20.44 12.42
C ASP A 182 14.08 19.49 12.43
N ILE A 183 13.49 19.32 11.25
CA ILE A 183 12.31 18.50 11.02
C ILE A 183 12.57 17.63 9.79
N THR A 184 12.48 16.32 9.95
CA THR A 184 12.57 15.37 8.83
C THR A 184 11.18 15.00 8.37
N VAL A 185 10.95 15.15 7.08
CA VAL A 185 9.70 14.76 6.41
C VAL A 185 9.99 13.65 5.42
N THR A 186 9.19 12.59 5.47
CA THR A 186 9.20 11.50 4.50
C THR A 186 7.96 11.56 3.63
N GLU A 187 8.15 11.41 2.34
CA GLU A 187 7.09 11.53 1.34
C GLU A 187 7.29 10.53 0.20
N SER A 188 6.20 10.08 -0.41
CA SER A 188 6.27 9.44 -1.72
C SER A 188 6.04 10.51 -2.78
N THR A 189 7.08 10.81 -3.52
CA THR A 189 7.09 11.77 -4.62
C THR A 189 7.97 11.24 -5.75
N LEU A 190 7.99 11.91 -6.90
CA LEU A 190 8.86 11.50 -8.00
C LEU A 190 10.34 11.71 -7.65
N PRO A 191 11.20 10.70 -7.87
CA PRO A 191 10.94 9.40 -8.50
C PRO A 191 10.55 8.27 -7.52
N HIS A 192 10.71 8.45 -6.22
CA HIS A 192 10.55 7.39 -5.22
C HIS A 192 10.23 7.99 -3.84
N VAL A 193 9.95 7.12 -2.88
CA VAL A 193 9.83 7.51 -1.45
C VAL A 193 11.18 8.03 -0.98
N GLN A 194 11.17 9.17 -0.32
CA GLN A 194 12.37 9.85 0.15
C GLN A 194 12.13 10.61 1.45
N SER A 195 13.17 10.79 2.20
CA SER A 195 13.20 11.63 3.40
C SER A 195 14.05 12.87 3.18
N LYS A 196 13.59 14.01 3.68
CA LYS A 196 14.34 15.27 3.65
C LYS A 196 14.24 15.99 4.98
N THR A 197 15.38 16.48 5.45
CA THR A 197 15.47 17.27 6.68
C THR A 197 15.47 18.77 6.33
N PHE A 198 14.68 19.52 7.06
CA PHE A 198 14.49 20.96 6.91
C PHE A 198 14.88 21.69 8.19
N LEU A 199 15.53 22.82 8.05
CA LEU A 199 15.61 23.79 9.16
C LEU A 199 14.21 24.37 9.40
N PRO A 200 13.90 24.88 10.62
CA PRO A 200 12.58 25.41 10.97
C PRO A 200 12.02 26.42 9.96
N GLN A 201 12.82 27.38 9.55
CA GLN A 201 12.37 28.38 8.58
C GLN A 201 12.18 27.83 7.16
N GLU A 202 12.98 26.83 6.76
CA GLU A 202 12.82 26.13 5.48
C GLU A 202 11.54 25.30 5.48
N PHE A 203 11.23 24.61 6.59
CA PHE A 203 9.99 23.87 6.77
C PHE A 203 8.78 24.78 6.63
N VAL A 204 8.76 25.92 7.32
CA VAL A 204 7.67 26.91 7.22
C VAL A 204 7.51 27.39 5.78
N ASN A 205 8.62 27.73 5.11
CA ASN A 205 8.56 28.26 3.74
C ASN A 205 8.11 27.18 2.73
N TYR A 206 8.58 25.94 2.89
CA TYR A 206 8.32 24.88 1.91
C TYR A 206 6.94 24.23 2.11
N TRP A 207 6.51 24.01 3.35
CA TRP A 207 5.27 23.34 3.66
C TRP A 207 4.14 24.31 4.05
N LEU A 208 4.27 25.01 5.14
CA LEU A 208 3.16 25.78 5.70
C LEU A 208 2.72 26.94 4.80
N LYS A 209 3.66 27.70 4.22
CA LYS A 209 3.34 28.78 3.28
C LYS A 209 2.78 28.31 1.94
N ASN A 210 2.94 27.04 1.61
CA ASN A 210 2.37 26.43 0.40
C ASN A 210 1.02 25.77 0.65
N GLY A 211 0.37 26.06 1.77
CA GLY A 211 -1.00 25.67 2.04
C GLY A 211 -1.18 24.26 2.62
N TYR A 212 -0.10 23.66 3.14
CA TYR A 212 -0.23 22.39 3.83
C TYR A 212 -0.82 22.58 5.23
N GLU A 213 -1.89 21.85 5.50
CA GLU A 213 -2.44 21.67 6.85
C GLU A 213 -1.62 20.63 7.59
N VAL A 214 -1.52 20.77 8.91
CA VAL A 214 -0.94 19.75 9.77
C VAL A 214 -2.06 18.97 10.42
N LEU A 215 -2.05 17.66 10.21
CA LEU A 215 -3.06 16.75 10.72
C LEU A 215 -2.39 15.77 11.68
N ARG A 216 -3.04 15.48 12.81
CA ARG A 216 -2.58 14.50 13.79
C ARG A 216 -3.56 13.34 13.85
N TYR A 217 -3.06 12.13 13.65
CA TYR A 217 -3.83 10.90 13.79
C TYR A 217 -3.64 10.33 15.20
N HIS A 218 -4.75 10.08 15.92
CA HIS A 218 -4.71 9.63 17.31
C HIS A 218 -4.93 8.12 17.48
N LYS A 219 -5.28 7.41 16.40
CA LYS A 219 -5.64 5.99 16.48
C LYS A 219 -4.50 5.10 15.96
N PHE A 220 -3.44 5.01 16.72
CA PHE A 220 -2.38 4.03 16.49
C PHE A 220 -2.72 2.71 17.20
N ASP A 221 -3.86 2.12 16.87
CA ASP A 221 -4.43 0.99 17.61
C ASP A 221 -3.72 -0.34 17.31
N ARG A 222 -2.86 -0.39 16.31
CA ARG A 222 -2.27 -1.63 15.83
C ARG A 222 -0.81 -1.72 16.16
N VAL A 223 -0.51 -2.75 16.93
CA VAL A 223 0.84 -3.06 17.41
C VAL A 223 1.62 -3.92 16.41
N THR A 224 0.95 -4.43 15.36
CA THR A 224 1.55 -5.36 14.43
C THR A 224 2.51 -4.64 13.48
N TYR A 225 3.77 -4.91 13.66
CA TYR A 225 4.84 -4.59 12.71
C TYR A 225 5.50 -5.89 12.29
N THR A 226 5.49 -6.18 10.99
CA THR A 226 6.24 -7.29 10.43
C THR A 226 7.41 -6.69 9.66
N PRO A 227 8.66 -6.86 10.14
CA PRO A 227 9.82 -6.38 9.42
C PRO A 227 9.96 -7.12 8.11
N SER A 228 10.27 -6.40 7.02
CA SER A 228 10.68 -7.02 5.78
C SER A 228 12.17 -7.36 5.83
N PRO A 229 12.59 -8.57 5.44
CA PRO A 229 14.00 -8.94 5.37
C PRO A 229 14.78 -8.13 4.32
N TRP A 230 14.08 -7.43 3.44
CA TRP A 230 14.66 -6.58 2.39
C TRP A 230 14.99 -5.16 2.86
N VAL A 231 14.56 -4.79 4.05
CA VAL A 231 14.78 -3.46 4.61
C VAL A 231 15.75 -3.53 5.77
N HIS A 232 16.89 -2.94 5.56
CA HIS A 232 17.88 -2.72 6.62
C HIS A 232 17.56 -1.42 7.35
N LEU A 233 17.27 -1.50 8.64
CA LEU A 233 17.06 -0.36 9.51
C LEU A 233 18.27 -0.14 10.40
N GLU A 234 18.46 1.08 10.89
CA GLU A 234 19.51 1.39 11.84
C GLU A 234 19.44 0.48 13.08
N GLY A 235 20.57 -0.15 13.39
CA GLY A 235 20.65 -1.15 14.46
C GLY A 235 20.39 -2.59 14.03
N ASP A 236 19.95 -2.81 12.80
CA ASP A 236 19.88 -4.15 12.23
C ASP A 236 21.28 -4.60 11.81
N PRO A 237 21.61 -5.92 11.88
CA PRO A 237 22.88 -6.42 11.38
C PRO A 237 23.02 -6.13 9.89
N ASP A 238 24.24 -5.86 9.44
CA ASP A 238 24.56 -5.72 8.02
C ASP A 238 24.23 -7.02 7.29
N LEU A 239 23.05 -7.05 6.68
CA LEU A 239 22.65 -8.13 5.81
C LEU A 239 22.99 -7.72 4.39
N GLU A 240 23.76 -8.56 3.68
CA GLU A 240 23.77 -8.49 2.23
C GLU A 240 22.34 -8.67 1.77
N TYR A 241 21.83 -7.73 0.95
CA TYR A 241 20.50 -7.86 0.37
C TYR A 241 20.48 -9.11 -0.51
N PRO A 242 19.86 -10.20 -0.07
CA PRO A 242 19.83 -11.39 -0.88
C PRO A 242 19.08 -11.07 -2.17
N VAL A 243 19.63 -11.47 -3.30
CA VAL A 243 18.83 -11.56 -4.52
C VAL A 243 17.71 -12.55 -4.18
N PRO A 244 16.44 -12.16 -4.36
CA PRO A 244 15.35 -13.08 -4.04
C PRO A 244 15.51 -14.37 -4.84
N ASN A 245 15.85 -15.45 -4.16
CA ASN A 245 15.80 -16.81 -4.71
C ASN A 245 14.37 -17.35 -4.54
N ALA A 246 13.37 -16.57 -4.87
CA ALA A 246 12.01 -17.06 -4.89
C ALA A 246 11.89 -18.11 -5.99
N VAL A 247 11.75 -19.35 -5.59
CA VAL A 247 11.49 -20.46 -6.51
C VAL A 247 10.03 -20.47 -6.95
N LEU A 248 9.12 -20.04 -6.06
CA LEU A 248 7.69 -20.07 -6.28
C LEU A 248 7.06 -18.75 -5.81
N MET A 249 6.20 -18.16 -6.63
CA MET A 249 5.50 -16.93 -6.30
C MET A 249 4.12 -16.87 -6.99
N PRO A 250 3.08 -16.32 -6.32
CA PRO A 250 1.83 -15.99 -7.00
C PRO A 250 2.06 -14.97 -8.13
N ASP A 251 1.38 -15.16 -9.26
CA ASP A 251 1.52 -14.26 -10.42
C ASP A 251 1.11 -12.82 -10.13
N TYR A 252 0.20 -12.64 -9.17
CA TYR A 252 -0.24 -11.31 -8.71
C TYR A 252 0.50 -10.89 -7.43
N GLY A 253 1.75 -11.25 -7.31
CA GLY A 253 2.60 -10.84 -6.21
C GLY A 253 2.18 -11.46 -4.89
N ASP A 254 1.86 -10.64 -3.93
CA ASP A 254 1.46 -11.07 -2.60
C ASP A 254 -0.02 -11.31 -2.45
N LYS A 255 -0.74 -11.52 -3.53
CA LYS A 255 -2.14 -11.91 -3.42
C LYS A 255 -2.24 -13.21 -2.64
N ALA A 256 -2.28 -13.06 -1.33
CA ALA A 256 -2.43 -14.17 -0.41
C ALA A 256 -3.89 -14.52 -0.12
N ASN A 257 -4.84 -13.76 -0.68
CA ASN A 257 -6.27 -13.99 -0.58
C ASN A 257 -6.91 -14.02 -1.98
N TYR A 258 -7.61 -15.09 -2.31
CA TYR A 258 -8.32 -15.28 -3.58
C TYR A 258 -9.79 -15.54 -3.31
N MET A 259 -10.66 -15.04 -4.18
CA MET A 259 -12.09 -15.35 -4.10
C MET A 259 -12.36 -16.78 -4.57
N LEU A 260 -13.33 -17.42 -3.95
CA LEU A 260 -13.81 -18.72 -4.39
C LEU A 260 -14.25 -18.65 -5.86
N GLY A 261 -13.74 -19.59 -6.68
CA GLY A 261 -13.94 -19.58 -8.13
C GLY A 261 -12.90 -18.77 -8.92
N GLU A 262 -11.99 -18.08 -8.25
CA GLU A 262 -10.87 -17.41 -8.89
C GLU A 262 -9.75 -18.40 -9.19
N THR A 263 -9.07 -18.23 -10.33
CA THR A 263 -7.89 -19.05 -10.66
C THR A 263 -6.67 -18.49 -9.95
N VAL A 264 -6.00 -19.34 -9.17
CA VAL A 264 -4.70 -19.05 -8.57
C VAL A 264 -3.63 -19.50 -9.55
N THR A 265 -2.77 -18.58 -9.97
CA THR A 265 -1.61 -18.90 -10.82
C THR A 265 -0.34 -18.64 -10.03
N LEU A 266 0.56 -19.63 -10.04
CA LEU A 266 1.85 -19.58 -9.36
C LEU A 266 2.96 -19.70 -10.42
N SER A 267 3.92 -18.78 -10.40
CA SER A 267 5.12 -18.83 -11.23
C SER A 267 6.23 -19.61 -10.51
N VAL A 268 6.88 -20.48 -11.24
CA VAL A 268 8.05 -21.28 -10.80
C VAL A 268 9.26 -20.80 -11.59
N PHE A 269 10.22 -20.20 -10.93
CA PHE A 269 11.35 -19.51 -11.57
C PHE A 269 12.58 -20.38 -11.79
N ASP A 270 12.64 -21.53 -11.12
CA ASP A 270 13.75 -22.47 -11.27
C ASP A 270 13.27 -23.71 -12.06
N PRO A 271 13.82 -23.96 -13.25
CA PRO A 271 13.42 -25.07 -14.12
C PRO A 271 13.73 -26.45 -13.52
N ALA A 272 14.54 -26.54 -12.46
CA ALA A 272 14.75 -27.80 -11.74
C ALA A 272 13.47 -28.29 -11.03
N TYR A 273 12.53 -27.40 -10.76
CA TYR A 273 11.26 -27.73 -10.13
C TYR A 273 10.20 -28.02 -11.21
N THR A 274 9.80 -29.26 -11.29
CA THR A 274 8.90 -29.76 -12.36
C THR A 274 7.44 -29.87 -11.93
N ALA A 275 7.14 -29.67 -10.64
CA ALA A 275 5.80 -29.72 -10.10
C ALA A 275 5.62 -28.80 -8.91
N VAL A 276 4.37 -28.50 -8.56
CA VAL A 276 3.98 -27.81 -7.33
C VAL A 276 3.06 -28.74 -6.52
N GLU A 277 3.40 -28.99 -5.28
CA GLU A 277 2.52 -29.66 -4.32
C GLU A 277 1.67 -28.59 -3.60
N ILE A 278 0.35 -28.75 -3.71
CA ILE A 278 -0.66 -27.94 -3.03
C ILE A 278 -1.20 -28.73 -1.85
N SER A 279 -1.13 -28.19 -0.66
CA SER A 279 -1.71 -28.74 0.57
C SER A 279 -2.91 -27.90 1.01
N SER A 280 -4.00 -28.53 1.38
CA SER A 280 -5.21 -27.90 1.93
C SER A 280 -5.85 -28.80 2.98
N CYS A 281 -6.99 -28.39 3.54
CA CYS A 281 -7.78 -29.24 4.44
C CYS A 281 -8.29 -30.53 3.78
N GLU A 282 -8.33 -30.59 2.46
CA GLU A 282 -8.74 -31.77 1.71
C GLU A 282 -7.60 -32.77 1.45
N GLY A 283 -6.36 -32.38 1.76
CA GLY A 283 -5.17 -33.19 1.53
C GLY A 283 -4.15 -32.52 0.63
N LYS A 284 -3.40 -33.32 -0.09
CA LYS A 284 -2.32 -32.87 -0.96
C LYS A 284 -2.58 -33.25 -2.41
N THR A 285 -2.34 -32.29 -3.29
CA THR A 285 -2.40 -32.48 -4.75
C THR A 285 -1.08 -32.01 -5.36
N LYS A 286 -0.57 -32.74 -6.34
CA LYS A 286 0.64 -32.39 -7.08
C LYS A 286 0.25 -32.04 -8.52
N LEU A 287 0.65 -30.84 -8.94
CA LEU A 287 0.36 -30.28 -10.27
C LEU A 287 1.67 -30.13 -11.05
N PRO A 288 1.72 -30.50 -12.34
CA PRO A 288 2.91 -30.29 -13.17
C PRO A 288 3.12 -28.80 -13.44
N VAL A 289 4.38 -28.41 -13.56
CA VAL A 289 4.77 -27.07 -14.03
C VAL A 289 4.74 -27.06 -15.56
N GLU A 290 3.94 -26.17 -16.12
CA GLU A 290 3.85 -25.96 -17.56
C GLU A 290 4.29 -24.53 -17.90
N ASN A 291 5.31 -24.39 -18.75
CA ASN A 291 5.88 -23.09 -19.10
C ASN A 291 6.25 -22.21 -17.90
N GLY A 292 6.81 -22.80 -16.85
CA GLY A 292 7.18 -22.12 -15.63
C GLY A 292 6.00 -21.69 -14.74
N LYS A 293 4.80 -22.24 -14.98
CA LYS A 293 3.59 -21.88 -14.22
C LYS A 293 2.76 -23.10 -13.82
N VAL A 294 1.99 -22.89 -12.76
CA VAL A 294 0.93 -23.79 -12.31
C VAL A 294 -0.31 -22.98 -12.06
N SER A 295 -1.46 -23.44 -12.56
CA SER A 295 -2.76 -22.82 -12.29
C SER A 295 -3.69 -23.82 -11.61
N LEU A 296 -4.43 -23.35 -10.61
CA LEU A 296 -5.45 -24.12 -9.92
C LEU A 296 -6.70 -23.28 -9.69
N SER A 297 -7.85 -23.93 -9.69
CA SER A 297 -9.15 -23.30 -9.38
C SER A 297 -9.74 -24.00 -8.16
N PRO A 298 -9.45 -23.51 -6.94
CA PRO A 298 -9.95 -24.11 -5.71
C PRO A 298 -11.49 -24.07 -5.65
N GLU A 299 -12.08 -25.18 -5.22
CA GLU A 299 -13.54 -25.31 -5.09
C GLU A 299 -14.02 -25.08 -3.64
N LYS A 300 -13.08 -24.95 -2.69
CA LYS A 300 -13.40 -24.76 -1.27
C LYS A 300 -12.63 -23.60 -0.66
N THR A 301 -13.30 -22.93 0.26
CA THR A 301 -12.68 -21.92 1.11
C THR A 301 -11.73 -22.56 2.11
N GLY A 302 -10.72 -21.82 2.54
CA GLY A 302 -9.77 -22.24 3.56
C GLY A 302 -8.32 -21.91 3.21
N TYR A 303 -7.42 -22.45 4.00
CA TYR A 303 -5.99 -22.23 3.88
C TYR A 303 -5.34 -23.24 2.94
N TYR A 304 -4.47 -22.71 2.11
CA TYR A 304 -3.69 -23.47 1.15
C TYR A 304 -2.22 -23.15 1.31
N GLN A 305 -1.39 -24.13 1.08
CA GLN A 305 0.05 -23.98 1.02
C GLN A 305 0.57 -24.64 -0.24
N ALA A 306 1.40 -23.95 -0.99
CA ALA A 306 2.02 -24.43 -2.21
C ALA A 306 3.54 -24.50 -2.04
N ALA A 307 4.18 -25.54 -2.54
CA ALA A 307 5.63 -25.64 -2.61
C ALA A 307 6.06 -26.27 -3.93
N ALA A 308 7.03 -25.69 -4.60
CA ALA A 308 7.62 -26.30 -5.78
C ALA A 308 8.45 -27.53 -5.39
N VAL A 309 8.42 -28.57 -6.22
CA VAL A 309 9.03 -29.89 -5.94
C VAL A 309 9.93 -30.29 -7.09
N SER A 310 11.17 -30.64 -6.76
CA SER A 310 12.15 -31.25 -7.65
C SER A 310 12.49 -32.67 -7.19
N GLU A 311 13.40 -33.35 -7.91
CA GLU A 311 13.96 -34.62 -7.45
C GLU A 311 14.80 -34.48 -6.19
N ASP A 312 15.44 -33.32 -6.03
CA ASP A 312 16.38 -33.03 -4.95
C ASP A 312 15.75 -32.35 -3.73
N GLY A 313 14.47 -31.95 -3.79
CA GLY A 313 13.84 -31.33 -2.64
C GLY A 313 12.60 -30.48 -2.92
N ARG A 314 12.29 -29.62 -1.96
CA ARG A 314 11.13 -28.69 -1.99
C ARG A 314 11.60 -27.27 -1.79
N SER A 315 10.93 -26.31 -2.45
CA SER A 315 11.10 -24.88 -2.19
C SER A 315 10.54 -24.48 -0.82
N ALA A 316 10.83 -23.24 -0.41
CA ALA A 316 10.04 -22.59 0.61
C ALA A 316 8.56 -22.55 0.17
N PRO A 317 7.62 -22.75 1.08
CA PRO A 317 6.20 -22.74 0.76
C PRO A 317 5.69 -21.29 0.58
N VAL A 318 4.63 -21.20 -0.22
CA VAL A 318 3.79 -20.01 -0.35
C VAL A 318 2.43 -20.33 0.25
N ASP A 319 1.99 -19.49 1.17
CA ASP A 319 0.71 -19.64 1.85
C ASP A 319 -0.32 -18.68 1.25
N PHE A 320 -1.55 -19.15 1.07
CA PHE A 320 -2.68 -18.32 0.62
C PHE A 320 -4.01 -18.84 1.16
N CYS A 321 -5.04 -17.99 1.08
CA CYS A 321 -6.37 -18.31 1.55
C CYS A 321 -7.39 -18.15 0.41
N ILE A 322 -8.31 -19.08 0.34
CA ILE A 322 -9.50 -18.98 -0.52
C ILE A 322 -10.66 -18.52 0.35
N VAL A 323 -11.25 -17.39 0.01
CA VAL A 323 -12.35 -16.77 0.75
C VAL A 323 -13.60 -16.64 -0.11
N ASP A 324 -14.78 -16.73 0.50
CA ASP A 324 -16.06 -16.42 -0.16
C ASP A 324 -16.63 -15.15 0.46
N ALA A 325 -16.14 -14.01 -0.02
CA ALA A 325 -16.57 -12.71 0.44
C ALA A 325 -17.39 -12.01 -0.64
N LYS A 326 -18.53 -11.46 -0.26
CA LYS A 326 -19.48 -10.83 -1.17
C LYS A 326 -19.99 -9.51 -0.60
N VAL A 327 -20.29 -8.61 -1.50
CA VAL A 327 -21.12 -7.44 -1.22
C VAL A 327 -22.31 -7.44 -2.18
N ALA A 328 -23.46 -7.08 -1.66
CA ALA A 328 -24.68 -6.96 -2.46
C ALA A 328 -25.43 -5.68 -2.08
N ILE A 329 -26.15 -5.12 -3.04
CA ILE A 329 -27.07 -4.00 -2.84
C ILE A 329 -28.46 -4.40 -3.32
N GLY A 330 -29.48 -3.80 -2.68
CA GLY A 330 -30.86 -4.20 -2.88
C GLY A 330 -31.42 -3.90 -4.29
N LYS A 331 -30.84 -2.93 -5.00
CA LYS A 331 -31.24 -2.56 -6.37
C LYS A 331 -30.12 -1.82 -7.11
N GLU A 332 -30.19 -1.81 -8.42
CA GLU A 332 -29.18 -1.19 -9.27
C GLU A 332 -29.35 0.33 -9.39
N GLU A 333 -30.54 0.88 -9.09
CA GLU A 333 -30.84 2.30 -9.17
C GLU A 333 -31.55 2.78 -7.90
N TYR A 334 -31.10 3.92 -7.39
CA TYR A 334 -31.64 4.65 -6.23
C TYR A 334 -31.98 6.09 -6.63
N SER A 335 -32.92 6.73 -5.91
CA SER A 335 -33.08 8.17 -5.96
C SER A 335 -32.15 8.85 -4.93
N GLU A 336 -31.90 10.16 -5.09
CA GLU A 336 -31.06 10.94 -4.12
C GLU A 336 -31.64 10.96 -2.69
N GLU A 337 -32.92 10.66 -2.54
CA GLU A 337 -33.60 10.61 -1.23
C GLU A 337 -33.53 9.22 -0.58
N GLU A 338 -33.14 8.20 -1.34
CA GLU A 338 -33.10 6.82 -0.86
C GLU A 338 -31.78 6.47 -0.20
N MET A 339 -31.89 5.72 0.88
CA MET A 339 -30.73 5.15 1.55
C MET A 339 -30.21 3.91 0.84
N VAL A 340 -28.96 3.92 0.41
CA VAL A 340 -28.26 2.76 -0.09
C VAL A 340 -27.76 1.93 1.10
N ARG A 341 -28.16 0.66 1.17
CA ARG A 341 -27.77 -0.26 2.24
C ARG A 341 -27.09 -1.50 1.66
N PRO A 342 -25.77 -1.52 1.55
CA PRO A 342 -25.06 -2.72 1.14
C PRO A 342 -25.12 -3.78 2.25
N THR A 343 -25.17 -5.03 1.83
CA THR A 343 -25.00 -6.18 2.71
C THR A 343 -23.68 -6.85 2.40
N PHE A 344 -22.97 -7.22 3.44
CA PHE A 344 -21.65 -7.86 3.34
C PHE A 344 -21.74 -9.27 3.93
N SER A 345 -21.12 -10.22 3.26
CA SER A 345 -20.97 -11.58 3.77
C SER A 345 -19.55 -12.08 3.52
N CYS A 346 -19.04 -12.83 4.47
CA CYS A 346 -17.77 -13.53 4.36
C CYS A 346 -17.87 -14.88 5.06
N ALA A 347 -17.22 -15.90 4.49
CA ALA A 347 -17.17 -17.22 5.11
C ALA A 347 -16.27 -17.27 6.36
N ALA A 348 -15.39 -16.30 6.53
CA ALA A 348 -14.52 -16.17 7.70
C ALA A 348 -15.05 -15.06 8.63
N PRO A 349 -15.88 -15.39 9.63
CA PRO A 349 -16.53 -14.39 10.48
C PRO A 349 -15.57 -13.60 11.41
N GLU A 350 -14.33 -14.06 11.53
CA GLU A 350 -13.27 -13.42 12.33
C GLU A 350 -12.60 -12.25 11.61
N ASP A 351 -12.86 -12.10 10.31
CA ASP A 351 -12.22 -11.07 9.52
C ASP A 351 -12.85 -9.70 9.78
N GLU A 352 -11.99 -8.73 10.04
CA GLU A 352 -12.43 -7.34 10.20
C GLU A 352 -12.99 -6.81 8.86
N LEU A 353 -14.28 -6.47 8.85
CA LEU A 353 -14.94 -5.87 7.70
C LEU A 353 -14.84 -4.34 7.75
N ARG A 354 -14.41 -3.78 6.62
CA ARG A 354 -14.62 -2.36 6.32
C ARG A 354 -15.17 -2.24 4.92
N GLY A 355 -16.30 -1.59 4.76
CA GLY A 355 -16.92 -1.38 3.46
C GLY A 355 -16.63 0.02 2.91
N TRP A 356 -16.60 0.15 1.60
CA TRP A 356 -16.43 1.40 0.88
C TRP A 356 -17.45 1.54 -0.21
N VAL A 357 -17.98 2.76 -0.30
CA VAL A 357 -18.77 3.20 -1.45
C VAL A 357 -17.97 4.27 -2.17
N VAL A 358 -17.75 4.09 -3.45
CA VAL A 358 -16.90 4.97 -4.26
C VAL A 358 -17.72 5.49 -5.43
N LYS A 359 -17.73 6.83 -5.62
CA LYS A 359 -18.31 7.44 -6.82
C LYS A 359 -17.38 7.24 -8.01
N THR A 360 -17.90 6.68 -9.11
CA THR A 360 -17.09 6.29 -10.26
C THR A 360 -16.98 7.35 -11.36
N ASP A 361 -17.89 8.35 -11.35
CA ASP A 361 -18.07 9.31 -12.46
C ASP A 361 -16.99 10.37 -12.57
N ALA A 362 -16.14 10.51 -11.60
CA ALA A 362 -15.13 11.55 -11.62
C ALA A 362 -13.74 10.95 -11.59
N TYR A 363 -12.99 11.13 -12.64
CA TYR A 363 -11.55 11.14 -12.59
C TYR A 363 -11.11 11.98 -11.39
N ALA A 364 -10.68 11.33 -10.30
CA ALA A 364 -10.12 11.93 -9.10
C ALA A 364 -11.07 12.35 -7.96
N LYS A 365 -12.33 12.06 -7.95
CA LYS A 365 -13.16 12.27 -6.74
C LYS A 365 -13.68 10.94 -6.21
N TYR A 366 -12.82 10.18 -5.55
CA TYR A 366 -13.24 9.08 -4.71
C TYR A 366 -13.84 9.65 -3.43
N TRP A 367 -15.14 9.57 -3.28
CA TRP A 367 -15.80 9.76 -2.01
C TRP A 367 -15.93 8.37 -1.39
N GLY A 368 -14.97 8.00 -0.55
CA GLY A 368 -15.11 6.80 0.26
C GLY A 368 -15.93 7.13 1.50
N TYR A 369 -17.01 6.45 1.71
CA TYR A 369 -17.71 6.43 3.01
C TYR A 369 -17.32 5.11 3.68
N PRO A 370 -16.64 5.14 4.85
CA PRO A 370 -16.41 3.93 5.60
C PRO A 370 -17.78 3.36 6.02
N VAL A 371 -18.06 2.16 5.59
CA VAL A 371 -19.21 1.40 6.11
C VAL A 371 -18.81 0.86 7.47
N SER A 372 -19.61 1.10 8.50
CA SER A 372 -19.36 0.52 9.80
C SER A 372 -19.49 -1.02 9.76
N SER A 373 -18.90 -1.70 10.74
CA SER A 373 -19.02 -3.16 10.92
C SER A 373 -20.49 -3.65 11.00
N GLU A 374 -21.44 -2.75 11.13
CA GLU A 374 -22.87 -3.03 11.16
C GLU A 374 -23.54 -3.02 9.77
N GLY A 375 -22.75 -2.85 8.70
CA GLY A 375 -23.27 -2.90 7.32
C GLY A 375 -24.04 -1.67 6.88
N VAL A 376 -24.00 -0.60 7.65
CA VAL A 376 -24.67 0.66 7.33
C VAL A 376 -23.63 1.61 6.74
N ILE A 377 -23.83 2.09 5.52
CA ILE A 377 -23.25 3.37 5.07
C ILE A 377 -23.60 4.36 6.17
N PRO A 378 -22.66 5.23 6.62
CA PRO A 378 -22.88 6.05 7.81
C PRO A 378 -24.31 6.54 7.80
N SER A 379 -25.01 6.24 8.86
CA SER A 379 -26.42 6.41 9.05
C SER A 379 -26.88 7.70 8.40
N GLU A 380 -27.78 7.62 7.45
CA GLU A 380 -28.55 8.73 6.90
C GLU A 380 -27.91 9.51 5.71
N ALA A 381 -26.82 9.05 5.11
CA ALA A 381 -26.33 9.73 3.92
C ALA A 381 -27.05 9.21 2.67
N THR A 382 -27.96 10.03 2.16
CA THR A 382 -28.37 9.98 0.77
C THR A 382 -27.18 10.33 -0.10
N LEU A 383 -26.94 9.57 -1.17
CA LEU A 383 -25.83 9.83 -2.07
C LEU A 383 -26.31 10.77 -3.20
N PRO A 384 -25.49 11.75 -3.61
CA PRO A 384 -25.83 12.60 -4.75
C PRO A 384 -25.86 11.81 -6.05
N GLU A 385 -26.52 12.37 -7.08
CA GLU A 385 -26.55 11.77 -8.41
C GLU A 385 -25.16 11.34 -8.89
N GLY A 386 -25.08 10.13 -9.43
CA GLY A 386 -23.85 9.56 -9.97
C GLY A 386 -23.88 8.04 -10.08
N ARG A 387 -22.77 7.51 -10.60
CA ARG A 387 -22.50 6.08 -10.61
C ARG A 387 -21.58 5.72 -9.46
N TYR A 388 -21.85 4.60 -8.84
CA TYR A 388 -21.15 4.16 -7.65
C TYR A 388 -20.73 2.71 -7.77
N LEU A 389 -19.69 2.36 -7.03
CA LEU A 389 -19.39 0.98 -6.68
C LEU A 389 -19.29 0.86 -5.16
N VAL A 390 -19.59 -0.31 -4.65
CA VAL A 390 -19.34 -0.67 -3.27
C VAL A 390 -18.46 -1.91 -3.24
N ILE A 391 -17.47 -1.90 -2.36
CA ILE A 391 -16.59 -3.03 -2.08
C ILE A 391 -16.54 -3.26 -0.58
N GLY A 392 -16.43 -4.52 -0.16
CA GLY A 392 -16.08 -4.89 1.20
C GLY A 392 -14.58 -5.13 1.28
N LEU A 393 -13.93 -4.53 2.27
CA LEU A 393 -12.53 -4.78 2.59
C LEU A 393 -12.46 -5.62 3.86
N TYR A 394 -11.75 -6.72 3.78
CA TYR A 394 -11.57 -7.65 4.89
C TYR A 394 -10.07 -7.79 5.18
N ARG A 395 -9.77 -8.17 6.42
CA ARG A 395 -8.41 -8.48 6.85
C ARG A 395 -8.38 -9.85 7.53
N ASN A 396 -7.46 -10.68 7.13
CA ASN A 396 -7.08 -11.91 7.85
C ASN A 396 -5.55 -11.93 8.10
N GLN A 397 -5.04 -13.04 8.62
CA GLN A 397 -3.62 -13.19 8.91
C GLN A 397 -2.70 -13.06 7.68
N TYR A 398 -3.22 -13.22 6.47
CA TYR A 398 -2.49 -13.07 5.21
C TYR A 398 -2.58 -11.67 4.60
N GLY A 399 -3.31 -10.76 5.23
CA GLY A 399 -3.44 -9.38 4.78
C GLY A 399 -4.85 -8.96 4.41
N ILE A 400 -4.93 -7.85 3.70
CA ILE A 400 -6.20 -7.25 3.29
C ILE A 400 -6.64 -7.84 1.96
N TYR A 401 -7.92 -8.11 1.81
CA TYR A 401 -8.55 -8.47 0.56
C TYR A 401 -9.88 -7.76 0.37
N SER A 402 -10.32 -7.64 -0.88
CA SER A 402 -11.57 -6.97 -1.25
C SER A 402 -12.55 -7.93 -1.89
N THR A 403 -13.83 -7.70 -1.67
CA THR A 403 -14.88 -8.36 -2.46
C THR A 403 -14.82 -7.89 -3.92
N PRO A 404 -15.37 -8.67 -4.85
CA PRO A 404 -15.75 -8.11 -6.14
C PRO A 404 -16.64 -6.86 -5.96
N PRO A 405 -16.49 -5.82 -6.80
CA PRO A 405 -17.31 -4.62 -6.71
C PRO A 405 -18.76 -4.91 -7.10
N CYS A 406 -19.67 -4.27 -6.38
CA CYS A 406 -21.07 -4.18 -6.77
C CYS A 406 -21.38 -2.76 -7.27
N PHE A 407 -21.96 -2.63 -8.46
CA PHE A 407 -22.21 -1.33 -9.10
C PHE A 407 -23.67 -0.92 -8.95
N PHE A 408 -23.90 0.37 -8.76
CA PHE A 408 -25.23 0.96 -8.73
C PHE A 408 -25.20 2.43 -9.18
N ALA A 409 -26.37 3.00 -9.45
CA ALA A 409 -26.52 4.41 -9.79
C ALA A 409 -27.47 5.10 -8.82
N VAL A 410 -27.24 6.39 -8.60
CA VAL A 410 -28.20 7.30 -7.96
C VAL A 410 -28.65 8.30 -9.01
N LYS A 411 -29.94 8.47 -9.15
CA LYS A 411 -30.58 9.39 -10.09
C LYS A 411 -31.40 10.43 -9.33
N LYS A 412 -31.54 11.60 -9.93
CA LYS A 412 -32.47 12.62 -9.44
C LYS A 412 -33.90 12.15 -9.48
#